data_08081410a3dedc30d0204d56c4192b90
#
_entry.id   08081410a3dedc30d0204d56c4192b90
#
_cell.length_a   1.000
_cell.length_b   1.000
_cell.length_c   1.000
_cell.angle_alpha   90.00
_cell.angle_beta   90.00
_cell.angle_gamma   90.00
#
_symmetry.space_group_name_H-M   'P 1'
#
loop_
_entity.id
_entity.type
_entity.pdbx_description
1 polymer ?
#
loop_
_entity_poly.entity_id
_entity_poly.type
_entity_poly.pdbx_seq_one_letter_code
_entity_poly.pdbx_strand_id
1 'polypeptide(L)'
;MIHRELIPALLSYGGDRGLGGALRQEEVNGLMQEIPVADKGIIEAVETDHDTVRYPAVGQTIVHPAVSLSLELDEAFFGPDMAQFLRLIEHAGSMQTACRQMNMSYSKGFKLLKNAENQLGYPLLITQSGGSEGGFSELTPKALALMENYMALEKELKEKAEELFLKYFKEGL
;
A
#
# COMPACT_ATOMS: atom_id res chain seq x y z
N MET A 1 -16.09 -2.23 -1.30
CA MET A 1 -17.06 -2.96 -0.43
C MET A 1 -18.40 -3.02 -1.17
N ILE A 2 -19.05 -4.17 -1.24
CA ILE A 2 -20.39 -4.29 -1.84
C ILE A 2 -21.40 -4.18 -0.70
N HIS A 3 -22.29 -3.19 -0.78
CA HIS A 3 -23.33 -3.02 0.24
C HIS A 3 -24.23 -4.27 0.31
N ARG A 4 -24.58 -4.71 1.53
CA ARG A 4 -25.32 -5.95 1.76
C ARG A 4 -26.64 -6.03 0.99
N GLU A 5 -27.29 -4.89 0.75
CA GLU A 5 -28.56 -4.78 -0.01
C GLU A 5 -28.40 -5.07 -1.51
N LEU A 6 -27.16 -4.96 -2.04
CA LEU A 6 -26.86 -5.28 -3.44
C LEU A 6 -26.65 -6.78 -3.68
N ILE A 7 -26.36 -7.57 -2.64
CA ILE A 7 -26.05 -8.99 -2.76
C ILE A 7 -27.16 -9.78 -3.45
N PRO A 8 -28.46 -9.62 -3.08
CA PRO A 8 -29.52 -10.36 -3.76
C PRO A 8 -29.63 -10.04 -5.25
N ALA A 9 -29.52 -8.76 -5.64
CA ALA A 9 -29.56 -8.33 -7.03
C ALA A 9 -28.37 -8.87 -7.83
N LEU A 10 -27.18 -8.88 -7.24
CA LEU A 10 -25.98 -9.43 -7.87
C LEU A 10 -26.04 -10.95 -8.05
N LEU A 11 -26.61 -11.67 -7.08
CA LEU A 11 -26.76 -13.12 -7.14
C LEU A 11 -27.89 -13.57 -8.10
N SER A 12 -28.88 -12.73 -8.37
CA SER A 12 -29.97 -13.01 -9.31
C SER A 12 -29.59 -12.79 -10.76
N TYR A 13 -28.41 -12.20 -11.05
CA TYR A 13 -27.96 -11.94 -12.40
C TYR A 13 -27.58 -13.23 -13.13
N GLY A 14 -28.38 -13.59 -14.14
CA GLY A 14 -28.16 -14.78 -14.98
C GLY A 14 -27.46 -14.51 -16.33
N GLY A 15 -26.87 -13.33 -16.52
CA GLY A 15 -26.20 -12.97 -17.78
C GLY A 15 -24.75 -13.48 -17.88
N ASP A 16 -24.23 -13.51 -19.09
CA ASP A 16 -22.91 -14.07 -19.47
C ASP A 16 -21.72 -13.13 -19.17
N ARG A 17 -21.98 -11.88 -18.76
CA ARG A 17 -20.95 -10.85 -18.51
C ARG A 17 -20.43 -10.79 -17.08
N GLY A 18 -20.71 -11.82 -16.27
CA GLY A 18 -20.23 -11.93 -14.90
C GLY A 18 -20.58 -10.72 -14.02
N LEU A 19 -19.75 -10.43 -13.02
CA LEU A 19 -19.98 -9.33 -12.08
C LEU A 19 -20.11 -7.95 -12.76
N GLY A 20 -19.36 -7.70 -13.82
CA GLY A 20 -19.44 -6.44 -14.58
C GLY A 20 -20.78 -6.24 -15.28
N GLY A 21 -21.45 -7.32 -15.67
CA GLY A 21 -22.81 -7.27 -16.22
C GLY A 21 -23.85 -7.04 -15.13
N ALA A 22 -23.68 -7.70 -13.97
CA ALA A 22 -24.57 -7.53 -12.82
C ALA A 22 -24.56 -6.08 -12.29
N LEU A 23 -23.40 -5.45 -12.24
CA LEU A 23 -23.25 -4.06 -11.77
C LEU A 23 -23.85 -3.00 -12.72
N ARG A 24 -24.13 -3.36 -13.99
CA ARG A 24 -24.74 -2.45 -14.97
C ARG A 24 -26.25 -2.53 -15.04
N GLN A 25 -26.90 -3.35 -14.21
CA GLN A 25 -28.36 -3.37 -14.12
C GLN A 25 -28.87 -2.04 -13.55
N GLU A 26 -30.00 -1.51 -14.03
CA GLU A 26 -30.55 -0.21 -13.59
C GLU A 26 -30.79 -0.19 -12.07
N GLU A 27 -31.28 -1.30 -11.50
CA GLU A 27 -31.53 -1.45 -10.06
C GLU A 27 -30.26 -1.36 -9.21
N VAL A 28 -29.12 -1.80 -9.73
CA VAL A 28 -27.82 -1.77 -9.05
C VAL A 28 -27.12 -0.45 -9.33
N ASN A 29 -27.24 0.07 -10.56
CA ASN A 29 -26.58 1.30 -11.00
C ASN A 29 -27.09 2.54 -10.22
N GLY A 30 -28.38 2.57 -9.88
CA GLY A 30 -28.96 3.63 -9.04
C GLY A 30 -28.47 3.64 -7.60
N LEU A 31 -27.84 2.55 -7.12
CA LEU A 31 -27.29 2.40 -5.78
C LEU A 31 -25.75 2.49 -5.77
N MET A 32 -25.13 2.63 -6.95
CA MET A 32 -23.68 2.78 -7.08
C MET A 32 -23.30 4.26 -7.05
N GLN A 33 -22.35 4.58 -6.20
CA GLN A 33 -21.69 5.87 -6.19
C GLN A 33 -20.36 5.76 -6.94
N GLU A 34 -20.21 6.43 -8.07
CA GLU A 34 -18.92 6.56 -8.73
C GLU A 34 -18.04 7.53 -7.98
N ILE A 35 -16.93 7.04 -7.47
CA ILE A 35 -15.89 7.87 -6.86
C ILE A 35 -14.80 8.03 -7.90
N PRO A 36 -14.62 9.23 -8.50
CA PRO A 36 -13.54 9.46 -9.42
C PRO A 36 -12.21 9.46 -8.67
N VAL A 37 -11.39 8.43 -8.90
CA VAL A 37 -10.04 8.35 -8.35
C VAL A 37 -9.09 8.96 -9.36
N ALA A 38 -8.48 10.10 -9.01
CA ALA A 38 -7.52 10.79 -9.86
C ALA A 38 -6.14 10.09 -9.90
N ASP A 39 -5.89 9.14 -9.03
CA ASP A 39 -4.62 8.42 -8.96
C ASP A 39 -4.72 7.03 -9.60
N LYS A 40 -3.78 6.75 -10.51
CA LYS A 40 -3.78 5.53 -11.33
C LYS A 40 -3.26 4.27 -10.62
N GLY A 41 -3.05 4.29 -9.33
CA GLY A 41 -2.28 3.22 -8.70
C GLY A 41 -2.78 2.58 -7.42
N ILE A 42 -3.76 3.14 -6.72
CA ILE A 42 -4.10 2.63 -5.39
C ILE A 42 -5.59 2.34 -5.29
N ILE A 43 -5.94 1.06 -5.34
CA ILE A 43 -7.19 0.57 -4.75
C ILE A 43 -6.81 0.10 -3.35
N GLU A 44 -6.88 0.97 -2.36
CA GLU A 44 -6.88 0.54 -0.97
C GLU A 44 -8.25 -0.04 -0.64
N ALA A 45 -8.27 -1.29 -0.18
CA ALA A 45 -9.49 -1.88 0.35
C ALA A 45 -9.81 -1.22 1.69
N VAL A 46 -10.94 -0.54 1.79
CA VAL A 46 -11.47 -0.01 3.06
C VAL A 46 -12.00 -1.20 3.87
N GLU A 47 -11.29 -1.58 4.92
CA GLU A 47 -11.59 -2.78 5.70
C GLU A 47 -12.46 -2.54 6.95
N THR A 48 -12.65 -1.28 7.39
CA THR A 48 -13.42 -0.97 8.60
C THR A 48 -14.25 0.30 8.49
N ASP A 49 -15.33 0.41 9.31
CA ASP A 49 -16.18 1.60 9.41
C ASP A 49 -15.45 2.88 9.88
N HIS A 50 -14.23 2.75 10.41
CA HIS A 50 -13.39 3.87 10.80
C HIS A 50 -12.62 4.49 9.63
N ASP A 51 -12.52 3.79 8.50
CA ASP A 51 -11.82 4.25 7.29
C ASP A 51 -12.74 5.03 6.33
N THR A 52 -13.94 5.40 6.76
CA THR A 52 -14.77 6.36 6.02
C THR A 52 -14.13 7.75 6.07
N VAL A 53 -13.07 7.93 5.30
CA VAL A 53 -12.62 9.26 4.91
C VAL A 53 -13.82 9.93 4.24
N ARG A 54 -14.32 11.03 4.79
CA ARG A 54 -15.33 11.86 4.14
C ARG A 54 -14.68 12.44 2.89
N TYR A 55 -14.85 11.75 1.76
CA TYR A 55 -14.43 12.31 0.48
C TYR A 55 -15.27 13.57 0.21
N PRO A 56 -14.62 14.69 -0.11
CA PRO A 56 -15.34 15.91 -0.48
C PRO A 56 -16.13 15.69 -1.75
N ALA A 57 -17.16 16.51 -1.94
CA ALA A 57 -17.88 16.56 -3.20
C ALA A 57 -16.90 16.80 -4.36
N VAL A 58 -17.14 16.13 -5.50
CA VAL A 58 -16.31 16.25 -6.71
C VAL A 58 -16.05 17.72 -7.02
N GLY A 59 -14.77 18.12 -7.03
CA GLY A 59 -14.33 19.48 -7.35
C GLY A 59 -13.77 20.29 -6.17
N GLN A 60 -13.77 19.77 -4.93
CA GLN A 60 -13.07 20.43 -3.83
C GLN A 60 -11.66 19.82 -3.65
N THR A 61 -10.64 20.63 -3.85
CA THR A 61 -9.26 20.28 -3.48
C THR A 61 -9.16 20.39 -1.96
N ILE A 62 -9.03 19.25 -1.28
CA ILE A 62 -8.75 19.24 0.16
C ILE A 62 -7.25 19.22 0.36
N VAL A 63 -6.78 20.16 1.15
CA VAL A 63 -5.40 20.16 1.65
C VAL A 63 -5.30 19.17 2.81
N HIS A 64 -4.33 18.28 2.74
CA HIS A 64 -4.02 17.30 3.79
C HIS A 64 -2.53 17.34 4.11
N PRO A 65 -2.11 16.99 5.32
CA PRO A 65 -0.70 16.92 5.66
C PRO A 65 -0.04 15.71 5.01
N ALA A 66 1.15 15.89 4.45
CA ALA A 66 1.98 14.80 3.98
C ALA A 66 3.15 14.59 4.94
N VAL A 67 3.32 13.37 5.43
CA VAL A 67 4.43 12.98 6.31
C VAL A 67 5.25 11.91 5.64
N SER A 68 6.57 12.11 5.59
CA SER A 68 7.54 11.12 5.15
C SER A 68 8.46 10.79 6.30
N LEU A 69 8.53 9.51 6.66
CA LEU A 69 9.41 9.00 7.70
C LEU A 69 10.66 8.39 7.07
N SER A 70 11.82 8.70 7.61
CA SER A 70 13.09 8.07 7.26
C SER A 70 13.83 7.68 8.54
N LEU A 71 14.45 6.51 8.54
CA LEU A 71 15.38 6.10 9.60
C LEU A 71 16.81 6.33 9.09
N GLU A 72 17.61 6.95 9.93
CA GLU A 72 18.97 7.38 9.61
C GLU A 72 19.95 6.95 10.71
N LEU A 73 21.17 6.61 10.31
CA LEU A 73 22.34 6.53 11.16
C LEU A 73 23.31 7.62 10.71
N ASP A 74 24.27 7.28 9.88
CA ASP A 74 25.14 8.29 9.23
C ASP A 74 24.42 8.95 8.05
N GLU A 75 23.56 8.20 7.37
CA GLU A 75 22.69 8.62 6.28
C GLU A 75 21.36 7.84 6.30
N ALA A 76 20.39 8.30 5.52
CA ALA A 76 19.09 7.64 5.42
C ALA A 76 19.25 6.24 4.81
N PHE A 77 18.79 5.21 5.50
CA PHE A 77 18.91 3.82 5.06
C PHE A 77 17.56 3.09 4.97
N PHE A 78 16.53 3.59 5.64
CA PHE A 78 15.21 2.97 5.64
C PHE A 78 14.13 4.02 5.52
N GLY A 79 13.23 3.86 4.59
CA GLY A 79 12.13 4.76 4.31
C GLY A 79 10.98 4.04 3.61
N PRO A 80 9.98 4.76 3.07
CA PRO A 80 8.80 4.16 2.43
C PRO A 80 9.16 3.18 1.31
N ASP A 81 10.12 3.53 0.45
CA ASP A 81 10.57 2.66 -0.66
C ASP A 81 11.17 1.35 -0.14
N MET A 82 11.95 1.40 0.95
CA MET A 82 12.56 0.21 1.53
C MET A 82 11.51 -0.67 2.21
N ALA A 83 10.59 -0.07 2.95
CA ALA A 83 9.49 -0.79 3.59
C ALA A 83 8.62 -1.50 2.54
N GLN A 84 8.26 -0.80 1.48
CA GLN A 84 7.51 -1.37 0.36
C GLN A 84 8.30 -2.49 -0.34
N PHE A 85 9.60 -2.31 -0.55
CA PHE A 85 10.46 -3.31 -1.18
C PHE A 85 10.52 -4.61 -0.37
N LEU A 86 10.73 -4.53 0.93
CA LEU A 86 10.75 -5.69 1.82
C LEU A 86 9.38 -6.39 1.84
N ARG A 87 8.27 -5.66 1.93
CA ARG A 87 6.92 -6.21 1.88
C ARG A 87 6.65 -6.98 0.58
N LEU A 88 7.10 -6.45 -0.55
CA LEU A 88 6.97 -7.12 -1.85
C LEU A 88 7.84 -8.37 -1.94
N ILE A 89 9.04 -8.37 -1.35
CA ILE A 89 9.90 -9.56 -1.28
C ILE A 89 9.24 -10.63 -0.41
N GLU A 90 8.71 -10.26 0.76
CA GLU A 90 8.00 -11.17 1.66
C GLU A 90 6.83 -11.85 0.93
N HIS A 91 6.01 -11.06 0.23
CA HIS A 91 4.86 -11.58 -0.49
C HIS A 91 5.22 -12.46 -1.70
N ALA A 92 6.23 -12.07 -2.47
CA ALA A 92 6.58 -12.73 -3.73
C ALA A 92 7.64 -13.84 -3.57
N GLY A 93 8.33 -13.92 -2.43
CA GLY A 93 9.48 -14.82 -2.24
C GLY A 93 10.66 -14.51 -3.18
N SER A 94 10.69 -13.34 -3.84
CA SER A 94 11.64 -13.03 -4.91
C SER A 94 11.96 -11.54 -4.98
N MET A 95 13.24 -11.22 -4.77
CA MET A 95 13.74 -9.86 -4.94
C MET A 95 13.59 -9.36 -6.39
N GLN A 96 13.75 -10.23 -7.39
CA GLN A 96 13.58 -9.87 -8.79
C GLN A 96 12.14 -9.47 -9.10
N THR A 97 11.17 -10.20 -8.55
CA THR A 97 9.75 -9.89 -8.73
C THR A 97 9.39 -8.57 -8.04
N ALA A 98 9.88 -8.35 -6.82
CA ALA A 98 9.69 -7.08 -6.10
C ALA A 98 10.28 -5.89 -6.88
N CYS A 99 11.50 -6.02 -7.43
CA CYS A 99 12.08 -4.98 -8.28
C CYS A 99 11.20 -4.64 -9.48
N ARG A 100 10.64 -5.65 -10.15
CA ARG A 100 9.73 -5.44 -11.30
C ARG A 100 8.46 -4.69 -10.88
N GLN A 101 7.86 -5.06 -9.75
CA GLN A 101 6.65 -4.42 -9.24
C GLN A 101 6.89 -2.94 -8.86
N MET A 102 8.09 -2.61 -8.40
CA MET A 102 8.50 -1.23 -8.10
C MET A 102 9.07 -0.47 -9.32
N ASN A 103 9.01 -1.03 -10.51
CA ASN A 103 9.60 -0.44 -11.72
C ASN A 103 11.07 -0.05 -11.55
N MET A 104 11.84 -0.83 -10.79
CA MET A 104 13.28 -0.61 -10.61
C MET A 104 14.10 -1.77 -11.17
N SER A 105 15.35 -1.47 -11.55
CA SER A 105 16.29 -2.51 -11.96
C SER A 105 16.73 -3.35 -10.75
N TYR A 106 17.07 -4.62 -10.99
CA TYR A 106 17.62 -5.51 -9.96
C TYR A 106 18.84 -4.89 -9.26
N SER A 107 19.75 -4.25 -10.04
CA SER A 107 20.93 -3.58 -9.47
C SER A 107 20.56 -2.43 -8.52
N LYS A 108 19.47 -1.68 -8.81
CA LYS A 108 19.00 -0.62 -7.92
C LYS A 108 18.44 -1.21 -6.63
N GLY A 109 17.59 -2.25 -6.72
CA GLY A 109 17.06 -2.94 -5.54
C GLY A 109 18.17 -3.56 -4.69
N PHE A 110 19.17 -4.17 -5.32
CA PHE A 110 20.33 -4.73 -4.62
C PHE A 110 21.17 -3.66 -3.89
N LYS A 111 21.38 -2.49 -4.52
CA LYS A 111 22.08 -1.37 -3.86
C LYS A 111 21.28 -0.83 -2.67
N LEU A 112 19.96 -0.66 -2.82
CA LEU A 112 19.08 -0.22 -1.75
C LEU A 112 19.17 -1.17 -0.54
N LEU A 113 19.07 -2.47 -0.78
CA LEU A 113 19.20 -3.50 0.24
C LEU A 113 20.58 -3.46 0.93
N LYS A 114 21.66 -3.44 0.13
CA LYS A 114 23.02 -3.44 0.66
C LYS A 114 23.36 -2.19 1.46
N ASN A 115 22.85 -1.03 1.07
CA ASN A 115 22.99 0.19 1.87
C ASN A 115 22.37 0.00 3.26
N ALA A 116 21.12 -0.48 3.33
CA ALA A 116 20.46 -0.72 4.60
C ALA A 116 21.18 -1.79 5.45
N GLU A 117 21.61 -2.92 4.85
CA GLU A 117 22.36 -3.95 5.55
C GLU A 117 23.68 -3.45 6.12
N ASN A 118 24.40 -2.61 5.35
CA ASN A 118 25.68 -2.01 5.79
C ASN A 118 25.49 -1.08 6.99
N GLN A 119 24.46 -0.24 6.96
CA GLN A 119 24.11 0.66 8.06
C GLN A 119 23.70 -0.12 9.33
N LEU A 120 22.88 -1.15 9.15
CA LEU A 120 22.37 -1.97 10.24
C LEU A 120 23.37 -2.98 10.81
N GLY A 121 24.36 -3.39 10.04
CA GLY A 121 25.36 -4.38 10.43
C GLY A 121 24.85 -5.83 10.45
N TYR A 122 23.68 -6.09 9.84
CA TYR A 122 23.12 -7.45 9.71
C TYR A 122 22.36 -7.63 8.40
N PRO A 123 22.23 -8.88 7.91
CA PRO A 123 21.49 -9.15 6.68
C PRO A 123 19.98 -8.99 6.88
N LEU A 124 19.32 -8.43 5.87
CA LEU A 124 17.87 -8.32 5.81
C LEU A 124 17.22 -9.49 5.07
N LEU A 125 17.96 -10.14 4.14
CA LEU A 125 17.44 -11.27 3.37
C LEU A 125 18.27 -12.53 3.60
N ILE A 126 17.57 -13.66 3.59
CA ILE A 126 18.11 -15.00 3.36
C ILE A 126 17.85 -15.32 1.90
N THR A 127 18.91 -15.54 1.13
CA THR A 127 18.80 -15.87 -0.29
C THR A 127 19.33 -17.26 -0.55
N GLN A 128 18.58 -18.08 -1.28
CA GLN A 128 19.06 -19.35 -1.82
C GLN A 128 19.18 -19.20 -3.34
N SER A 129 20.38 -19.47 -3.84
CA SER A 129 20.59 -19.56 -5.29
C SER A 129 19.86 -20.78 -5.81
N GLY A 130 18.79 -20.60 -6.58
CA GLY A 130 18.07 -21.70 -7.20
C GLY A 130 18.78 -22.15 -8.48
N GLY A 131 18.74 -23.48 -8.71
CA GLY A 131 19.04 -24.04 -10.02
C GLY A 131 17.94 -23.72 -11.04
N SER A 132 17.48 -24.73 -11.82
CA SER A 132 16.45 -24.57 -12.86
C SER A 132 15.08 -24.05 -12.39
N GLU A 133 14.79 -24.04 -11.08
CA GLU A 133 13.53 -23.62 -10.48
C GLU A 133 13.52 -22.16 -9.95
N GLY A 134 14.62 -21.41 -10.12
CA GLY A 134 14.72 -20.03 -9.65
C GLY A 134 15.22 -19.89 -8.21
N GLY A 135 15.76 -18.71 -7.87
CA GLY A 135 16.23 -18.38 -6.54
C GLY A 135 15.07 -17.90 -5.64
N PHE A 136 15.18 -18.22 -4.35
CA PHE A 136 14.25 -17.81 -3.30
C PHE A 136 14.86 -16.71 -2.43
N SER A 137 14.04 -15.74 -2.02
CA SER A 137 14.44 -14.65 -1.12
C SER A 137 13.41 -14.53 -0.01
N GLU A 138 13.87 -14.64 1.23
CA GLU A 138 13.05 -14.55 2.43
C GLU A 138 13.60 -13.47 3.36
N LEU A 139 12.73 -12.77 4.09
CA LEU A 139 13.16 -11.80 5.08
C LEU A 139 13.76 -12.51 6.29
N THR A 140 14.83 -11.96 6.85
CA THR A 140 15.28 -12.40 8.18
C THR A 140 14.26 -11.97 9.23
N PRO A 141 14.18 -12.67 10.39
CA PRO A 141 13.29 -12.26 11.49
C PRO A 141 13.54 -10.80 11.95
N LYS A 142 14.79 -10.33 11.87
CA LYS A 142 15.13 -8.92 12.18
C LYS A 142 14.60 -7.96 11.13
N ALA A 143 14.63 -8.33 9.85
CA ALA A 143 14.10 -7.52 8.77
C ALA A 143 12.57 -7.40 8.85
N LEU A 144 11.90 -8.50 9.15
CA LEU A 144 10.45 -8.53 9.36
C LEU A 144 10.04 -7.59 10.50
N ALA A 145 10.66 -7.76 11.68
CA ALA A 145 10.39 -6.90 12.83
C ALA A 145 10.69 -5.41 12.56
N LEU A 146 11.79 -5.10 11.84
CA LEU A 146 12.12 -3.74 11.45
C LEU A 146 11.05 -3.13 10.53
N MET A 147 10.62 -3.88 9.52
CA MET A 147 9.58 -3.46 8.58
C MET A 147 8.24 -3.21 9.29
N GLU A 148 7.79 -4.16 10.12
CA GLU A 148 6.54 -4.03 10.88
C GLU A 148 6.56 -2.83 11.83
N ASN A 149 7.64 -2.64 12.58
CA ASN A 149 7.80 -1.50 13.49
C ASN A 149 7.84 -0.17 12.74
N TYR A 150 8.52 -0.12 11.58
CA TYR A 150 8.53 1.06 10.73
C TYR A 150 7.13 1.41 10.23
N MET A 151 6.38 0.42 9.73
CA MET A 151 5.02 0.63 9.23
C MET A 151 4.06 1.09 10.33
N ALA A 152 4.18 0.52 11.53
CA ALA A 152 3.39 0.94 12.68
C ALA A 152 3.70 2.39 13.08
N LEU A 153 4.99 2.75 13.16
CA LEU A 153 5.43 4.11 13.47
C LEU A 153 4.98 5.11 12.40
N GLU A 154 5.11 4.75 11.12
CA GLU A 154 4.68 5.60 10.01
C GLU A 154 3.16 5.87 10.08
N LYS A 155 2.37 4.83 10.37
CA LYS A 155 0.92 4.93 10.54
C LYS A 155 0.56 5.91 11.67
N GLU A 156 1.12 5.72 12.86
CA GLU A 156 0.86 6.60 14.00
C GLU A 156 1.25 8.06 13.73
N LEU A 157 2.36 8.28 13.03
CA LEU A 157 2.79 9.63 12.64
C LEU A 157 1.82 10.28 11.65
N LYS A 158 1.30 9.54 10.68
CA LYS A 158 0.29 10.03 9.73
C LYS A 158 -1.01 10.39 10.45
N GLU A 159 -1.51 9.52 11.32
CA GLU A 159 -2.70 9.78 12.13
C GLU A 159 -2.52 11.03 13.00
N LYS A 160 -1.36 11.16 13.63
CA LYS A 160 -1.06 12.33 14.46
C LYS A 160 -0.91 13.62 13.64
N ALA A 161 -0.37 13.54 12.44
CA ALA A 161 -0.28 14.67 11.53
C ALA A 161 -1.68 15.17 11.11
N GLU A 162 -2.60 14.26 10.80
CA GLU A 162 -4.00 14.61 10.50
C GLU A 162 -4.69 15.30 11.69
N GLU A 163 -4.55 14.74 12.89
CA GLU A 163 -5.10 15.34 14.13
C GLU A 163 -4.58 16.77 14.33
N LEU A 164 -3.26 16.96 14.18
CA LEU A 164 -2.62 18.26 14.34
C LEU A 164 -3.02 19.23 13.22
N PHE A 165 -3.14 18.73 11.99
CA PHE A 165 -3.60 19.53 10.87
C PHE A 165 -5.01 20.08 11.14
N LEU A 166 -5.96 19.24 11.52
CA LEU A 166 -7.31 19.66 11.86
C LEU A 166 -7.35 20.63 13.06
N LYS A 167 -6.41 20.53 13.99
CA LYS A 167 -6.29 21.45 15.12
C LYS A 167 -5.86 22.85 14.69
N TYR A 168 -4.87 22.94 13.78
CA TYR A 168 -4.26 24.22 13.41
C TYR A 168 -4.89 24.88 12.18
N PHE A 169 -5.55 24.12 11.32
CA PHE A 169 -6.15 24.58 10.07
C PHE A 169 -7.69 24.40 10.05
N LYS A 170 -8.34 24.73 11.17
CA LYS A 170 -9.80 24.55 11.36
C LYS A 170 -10.67 25.29 10.34
N GLU A 171 -10.20 26.38 9.78
CA GLU A 171 -10.96 27.27 8.88
C GLU A 171 -10.62 27.05 7.39
N GLY A 172 -9.85 25.98 7.09
CA GLY A 172 -9.34 25.74 5.74
C GLY A 172 -8.16 26.65 5.38
N LEU A 173 -7.52 26.35 4.24
CA LEU A 173 -6.51 27.17 3.60
C LEU A 173 -7.16 27.91 2.42
#